data_4acf684ec0dddf9854825897b7ce4139
#
_entry.id   4acf684ec0dddf9854825897b7ce4139
#
_cell.length_a   1.000
_cell.length_b   1.000
_cell.length_c   1.000
_cell.angle_alpha   90.00
_cell.angle_beta   90.00
_cell.angle_gamma   90.00
#
_symmetry.space_group_name_H-M   'P 1'
#
loop_
_entity.id
_entity.type
_entity.pdbx_description
1 polymer ?
#
loop_
_entity_poly.entity_id
_entity_poly.type
_entity_poly.pdbx_seq_one_letter_code
_entity_poly.pdbx_strand_id
1 'polypeptide(L)'
;MTRMTPLLARNEQFARTYTPAALGIPAAQLLVVTCLDHRVDPAIVLGLQLGEAPVIRNAGGRVTQAVIDDIAFVAFLAEQLFGGQDAADTLFEVAVIHHTQCATGFLAAPGLADAALAASVVADPHATVQADVERLLTSPLLTPKVSVSGHVYAIATGRLTTAVDARYPERRRG
;
A
#
# COMPACT_ATOMS: atom_id res chain seq x y z
N MET A 1 -22.45 3.12 26.35
CA MET A 1 -21.14 3.61 25.86
C MET A 1 -20.85 2.98 24.51
N THR A 2 -20.40 3.75 23.52
CA THR A 2 -19.96 3.22 22.23
C THR A 2 -18.54 2.67 22.33
N ARG A 3 -18.14 1.81 21.39
CA ARG A 3 -16.76 1.30 21.33
C ARG A 3 -15.73 2.39 21.02
N MET A 4 -16.16 3.52 20.48
CA MET A 4 -15.32 4.70 20.21
C MET A 4 -14.99 5.51 21.46
N THR A 5 -15.83 5.48 22.52
CA THR A 5 -15.62 6.29 23.72
C THR A 5 -14.20 6.21 24.30
N PRO A 6 -13.60 5.02 24.52
CA PRO A 6 -12.23 4.95 25.03
C PRO A 6 -11.17 5.38 23.99
N LEU A 7 -11.48 5.30 22.69
CA LEU A 7 -10.54 5.72 21.63
C LEU A 7 -10.52 7.24 21.50
N LEU A 8 -11.64 7.92 21.71
CA LEU A 8 -11.69 9.38 21.75
C LEU A 8 -10.84 9.93 22.90
N ALA A 9 -10.88 9.30 24.09
CA ALA A 9 -10.00 9.70 25.19
C ALA A 9 -8.50 9.54 24.86
N ARG A 10 -8.11 8.49 24.13
CA ARG A 10 -6.73 8.33 23.62
C ARG A 10 -6.38 9.43 22.62
N ASN A 11 -7.32 9.80 21.74
CA ASN A 11 -7.11 10.87 20.77
C ASN A 11 -6.94 12.24 21.46
N GLU A 12 -7.70 12.53 22.50
CA GLU A 12 -7.50 13.73 23.31
C GLU A 12 -6.09 13.81 23.92
N GLN A 13 -5.57 12.66 24.37
CA GLN A 13 -4.19 12.59 24.86
C GLN A 13 -3.16 12.81 23.75
N PHE A 14 -3.35 12.19 22.59
CA PHE A 14 -2.51 12.40 21.40
C PHE A 14 -2.51 13.87 20.98
N ALA A 15 -3.68 14.52 20.92
CA ALA A 15 -3.83 15.91 20.49
C ALA A 15 -3.06 16.92 21.34
N ARG A 16 -2.77 16.60 22.61
CA ARG A 16 -2.01 17.49 23.51
C ARG A 16 -0.55 17.67 23.11
N THR A 17 0.02 16.70 22.40
CA THR A 17 1.43 16.72 21.97
C THR A 17 1.56 16.70 20.44
N TYR A 18 0.43 16.79 19.73
CA TYR A 18 0.41 16.73 18.28
C TYR A 18 1.05 17.97 17.66
N THR A 19 1.97 17.73 16.74
CA THR A 19 2.50 18.77 15.85
C THR A 19 1.98 18.51 14.45
N PRO A 20 1.31 19.50 13.80
CA PRO A 20 0.78 19.32 12.46
C PRO A 20 1.88 18.99 11.45
N ALA A 21 1.70 17.93 10.68
CA ALA A 21 2.49 17.70 9.48
C ALA A 21 2.01 18.64 8.36
N ALA A 22 2.95 19.31 7.70
CA ALA A 22 2.62 20.13 6.53
C ALA A 22 2.18 19.24 5.37
N LEU A 23 1.29 19.77 4.50
CA LEU A 23 1.03 19.14 3.22
C LEU A 23 2.31 19.20 2.37
N GLY A 24 2.85 18.02 1.99
CA GLY A 24 4.10 17.94 1.26
C GLY A 24 4.31 16.54 0.67
N ILE A 25 5.48 16.34 0.07
CA ILE A 25 5.92 15.01 -0.35
C ILE A 25 6.10 14.17 0.93
N PRO A 26 5.53 12.96 1.00
CA PRO A 26 5.75 12.04 2.11
C PRO A 26 7.25 11.81 2.35
N ALA A 27 7.70 11.94 3.59
CA ALA A 27 9.14 11.99 3.91
C ALA A 27 9.91 10.74 3.48
N ALA A 28 9.26 9.57 3.47
CA ALA A 28 9.87 8.32 3.00
C ALA A 28 9.85 8.16 1.47
N GLN A 29 9.17 9.06 0.72
CA GLN A 29 8.91 8.89 -0.72
C GLN A 29 8.34 7.50 -1.07
N LEU A 30 7.47 6.99 -0.20
CA LEU A 30 6.89 5.66 -0.25
C LEU A 30 5.36 5.76 -0.18
N LEU A 31 4.67 4.89 -0.93
CA LEU A 31 3.25 4.59 -0.76
C LEU A 31 3.12 3.09 -0.46
N VAL A 32 2.40 2.73 0.59
CA VAL A 32 2.22 1.33 0.98
C VAL A 32 0.84 0.85 0.58
N VAL A 33 0.76 -0.30 -0.09
CA VAL A 33 -0.49 -1.05 -0.34
C VAL A 33 -0.43 -2.33 0.47
N THR A 34 -1.38 -2.55 1.39
CA THR A 34 -1.38 -3.76 2.22
C THR A 34 -2.77 -4.20 2.65
N CYS A 35 -2.84 -5.33 3.34
CA CYS A 35 -4.10 -5.90 3.85
C CYS A 35 -4.68 -5.04 4.99
N LEU A 36 -6.02 -5.05 5.10
CA LEU A 36 -6.72 -4.49 6.26
C LEU A 36 -6.68 -5.39 7.51
N ASP A 37 -5.97 -6.50 7.47
CA ASP A 37 -5.72 -7.34 8.65
C ASP A 37 -5.05 -6.52 9.76
N HIS A 38 -5.65 -6.53 10.95
CA HIS A 38 -5.21 -5.72 12.08
C HIS A 38 -3.79 -6.06 12.59
N ARG A 39 -3.20 -7.19 12.17
CA ARG A 39 -1.85 -7.64 12.53
C ARG A 39 -0.76 -7.06 11.61
N VAL A 40 -1.13 -6.39 10.51
CA VAL A 40 -0.21 -5.84 9.51
C VAL A 40 -0.38 -4.33 9.37
N ASP A 41 -0.32 -3.63 10.49
CA ASP A 41 -0.35 -2.16 10.49
C ASP A 41 1.04 -1.61 10.11
N PRO A 42 1.17 -0.86 8.99
CA PRO A 42 2.46 -0.34 8.55
C PRO A 42 3.15 0.58 9.55
N ALA A 43 2.39 1.33 10.35
CA ALA A 43 2.98 2.15 11.41
C ALA A 43 3.72 1.30 12.45
N ILE A 44 3.26 0.07 12.69
CA ILE A 44 3.89 -0.86 13.64
C ILE A 44 4.94 -1.70 12.94
N VAL A 45 4.58 -2.31 11.78
CA VAL A 45 5.44 -3.29 11.09
C VAL A 45 6.67 -2.65 10.46
N LEU A 46 6.54 -1.42 9.93
CA LEU A 46 7.63 -0.67 9.30
C LEU A 46 8.16 0.47 10.19
N GLY A 47 7.49 0.76 11.30
CA GLY A 47 7.85 1.90 12.15
C GLY A 47 7.52 3.26 11.53
N LEU A 48 6.59 3.32 10.58
CA LEU A 48 6.22 4.57 9.91
C LEU A 48 5.63 5.57 10.89
N GLN A 49 6.11 6.79 10.78
CA GLN A 49 5.60 7.94 11.52
C GLN A 49 4.56 8.71 10.69
N LEU A 50 3.80 9.55 11.36
CA LEU A 50 2.82 10.41 10.70
C LEU A 50 3.50 11.34 9.67
N GLY A 51 3.02 11.34 8.42
CA GLY A 51 3.58 12.15 7.32
C GLY A 51 4.67 11.47 6.51
N GLU A 52 5.10 10.24 6.85
CA GLU A 52 6.15 9.54 6.11
C GLU A 52 5.65 8.84 4.85
N ALA A 53 4.48 8.22 4.87
CA ALA A 53 3.94 7.51 3.72
C ALA A 53 2.40 7.46 3.71
N PRO A 54 1.74 7.64 2.56
CA PRO A 54 0.36 7.23 2.38
C PRO A 54 0.22 5.71 2.49
N VAL A 55 -0.91 5.25 3.05
CA VAL A 55 -1.18 3.82 3.20
C VAL A 55 -2.57 3.49 2.65
N ILE A 56 -2.64 2.63 1.66
CA ILE A 56 -3.88 2.05 1.12
C ILE A 56 -4.05 0.66 1.72
N ARG A 57 -5.23 0.37 2.29
CA ARG A 57 -5.53 -0.93 2.88
C ARG A 57 -6.86 -1.46 2.36
N ASN A 58 -6.86 -2.69 1.89
CA ASN A 58 -8.07 -3.39 1.45
C ASN A 58 -8.02 -4.89 1.81
N ALA A 59 -9.08 -5.63 1.50
CA ALA A 59 -9.11 -7.08 1.70
C ALA A 59 -8.01 -7.75 0.87
N GLY A 60 -7.11 -8.46 1.54
CA GLY A 60 -5.97 -9.13 0.93
C GLY A 60 -4.79 -8.23 0.57
N GLY A 61 -4.90 -6.92 0.68
CA GLY A 61 -3.85 -5.99 0.23
C GLY A 61 -3.68 -5.97 -1.30
N ARG A 62 -4.76 -6.27 -2.03
CA ARG A 62 -4.75 -6.51 -3.48
C ARG A 62 -4.68 -5.21 -4.27
N VAL A 63 -3.97 -5.25 -5.37
CA VAL A 63 -3.96 -4.18 -6.37
C VAL A 63 -5.22 -4.30 -7.24
N THR A 64 -6.29 -3.64 -6.81
CA THR A 64 -7.54 -3.50 -7.57
C THR A 64 -7.48 -2.28 -8.50
N GLN A 65 -8.49 -2.10 -9.37
CA GLN A 65 -8.57 -0.89 -10.19
C GLN A 65 -8.63 0.38 -9.31
N ALA A 66 -9.40 0.36 -8.22
CA ALA A 66 -9.48 1.49 -7.30
C ALA A 66 -8.11 1.85 -6.69
N VAL A 67 -7.29 0.85 -6.35
CA VAL A 67 -5.91 1.08 -5.86
C VAL A 67 -5.03 1.71 -6.94
N ILE A 68 -5.17 1.27 -8.20
CA ILE A 68 -4.45 1.87 -9.32
C ILE A 68 -4.87 3.33 -9.51
N ASP A 69 -6.16 3.63 -9.43
CA ASP A 69 -6.70 4.98 -9.57
C ASP A 69 -6.21 5.89 -8.44
N ASP A 70 -6.18 5.40 -7.19
CA ASP A 70 -5.65 6.12 -6.03
C ASP A 70 -4.14 6.42 -6.19
N ILE A 71 -3.34 5.44 -6.65
CA ILE A 71 -1.91 5.63 -6.90
C ILE A 71 -1.68 6.66 -8.02
N ALA A 72 -2.44 6.57 -9.11
CA ALA A 72 -2.36 7.53 -10.21
C ALA A 72 -2.72 8.95 -9.76
N PHE A 73 -3.73 9.09 -8.89
CA PHE A 73 -4.10 10.37 -8.29
C PHE A 73 -2.96 10.93 -7.41
N VAL A 74 -2.35 10.10 -6.56
CA VAL A 74 -1.21 10.53 -5.72
C VAL A 74 -0.03 10.96 -6.59
N ALA A 75 0.28 10.22 -7.66
CA ALA A 75 1.34 10.58 -8.60
C ALA A 75 1.05 11.90 -9.32
N PHE A 76 -0.18 12.09 -9.81
CA PHE A 76 -0.61 13.35 -10.41
C PHE A 76 -0.48 14.52 -9.44
N LEU A 77 -0.94 14.35 -8.19
CA LEU A 77 -0.87 15.38 -7.17
C LEU A 77 0.59 15.73 -6.85
N ALA A 78 1.47 14.73 -6.74
CA ALA A 78 2.89 14.94 -6.52
C ALA A 78 3.54 15.73 -7.67
N GLU A 79 3.21 15.42 -8.92
CA GLU A 79 3.69 16.17 -10.08
C GLU A 79 3.18 17.62 -10.09
N GLN A 80 1.91 17.86 -9.77
CA GLN A 80 1.35 19.21 -9.75
C GLN A 80 1.91 20.09 -8.63
N LEU A 81 2.10 19.53 -7.45
CA LEU A 81 2.54 20.30 -6.28
C LEU A 81 4.07 20.46 -6.23
N PHE A 82 4.84 19.53 -6.81
CA PHE A 82 6.28 19.44 -6.61
C PHE A 82 7.09 19.30 -7.90
N GLY A 83 6.45 19.10 -9.05
CA GLY A 83 7.08 18.84 -10.35
C GLY A 83 7.86 19.99 -10.98
N GLY A 84 7.88 21.16 -10.34
CA GLY A 84 8.60 22.34 -10.83
C GLY A 84 9.98 22.59 -10.20
N GLN A 85 10.38 21.83 -9.19
CA GLN A 85 11.65 21.96 -8.52
C GLN A 85 12.40 20.63 -8.61
N ASP A 86 13.49 20.62 -9.39
CA ASP A 86 14.41 19.48 -9.56
C ASP A 86 13.64 18.13 -9.65
N ALA A 87 13.06 17.90 -10.84
CA ALA A 87 12.33 16.66 -11.12
C ALA A 87 13.27 15.47 -10.91
N ALA A 88 13.31 14.95 -9.69
CA ALA A 88 13.90 13.65 -9.43
C ALA A 88 13.32 12.66 -10.46
N ASP A 89 14.14 11.82 -11.04
CA ASP A 89 13.70 10.79 -11.99
C ASP A 89 12.62 9.87 -11.38
N THR A 90 12.50 9.88 -10.05
CA THR A 90 11.55 9.08 -9.25
C THR A 90 10.69 9.99 -8.38
N LEU A 91 9.35 9.84 -8.46
CA LEU A 91 8.41 10.53 -7.58
C LEU A 91 8.31 9.84 -6.22
N PHE A 92 8.04 8.54 -6.23
CA PHE A 92 7.96 7.67 -5.05
C PHE A 92 7.98 6.20 -5.46
N GLU A 93 8.16 5.33 -4.49
CA GLU A 93 8.01 3.89 -4.61
C GLU A 93 6.63 3.44 -4.09
N VAL A 94 6.00 2.50 -4.79
CA VAL A 94 4.84 1.76 -4.28
C VAL A 94 5.32 0.41 -3.75
N ALA A 95 5.24 0.21 -2.43
CA ALA A 95 5.49 -1.07 -1.81
C ALA A 95 4.19 -1.85 -1.63
N VAL A 96 4.01 -2.92 -2.39
CA VAL A 96 2.90 -3.88 -2.22
C VAL A 96 3.31 -4.91 -1.18
N ILE A 97 2.59 -4.98 -0.05
CA ILE A 97 2.93 -5.87 1.06
C ILE A 97 1.80 -6.85 1.30
N HIS A 98 2.02 -8.12 0.95
CA HIS A 98 1.16 -9.22 1.36
C HIS A 98 1.64 -9.85 2.65
N HIS A 99 0.86 -10.74 3.24
CA HIS A 99 1.25 -11.41 4.47
C HIS A 99 0.81 -12.88 4.50
N THR A 100 1.54 -13.68 5.26
CA THR A 100 1.16 -15.08 5.52
C THR A 100 -0.09 -15.15 6.40
N GLN A 101 -0.82 -16.26 6.36
CA GLN A 101 -2.03 -16.48 7.17
C GLN A 101 -3.11 -15.38 6.96
N CYS A 102 -3.23 -14.89 5.71
CA CYS A 102 -4.28 -13.93 5.37
C CYS A 102 -5.66 -14.57 5.46
N ALA A 103 -6.59 -13.90 6.16
CA ALA A 103 -7.95 -14.42 6.31
C ALA A 103 -8.68 -14.59 4.97
N THR A 104 -8.33 -13.81 3.95
CA THR A 104 -8.91 -13.98 2.61
C THR A 104 -8.51 -15.30 1.93
N GLY A 105 -7.44 -15.96 2.40
CA GLY A 105 -7.07 -17.29 1.94
C GLY A 105 -8.14 -18.36 2.23
N PHE A 106 -8.95 -18.18 3.29
CA PHE A 106 -10.09 -19.06 3.57
C PHE A 106 -11.19 -18.98 2.51
N LEU A 107 -11.22 -17.90 1.72
CA LEU A 107 -12.17 -17.72 0.62
C LEU A 107 -11.75 -18.47 -0.67
N ALA A 108 -10.58 -19.12 -0.67
CA ALA A 108 -10.11 -19.92 -1.81
C ALA A 108 -10.91 -21.24 -1.99
N ALA A 109 -11.91 -21.49 -1.14
CA ALA A 109 -12.76 -22.67 -1.26
C ALA A 109 -13.59 -22.68 -2.57
N PRO A 110 -13.81 -23.84 -3.19
CA PRO A 110 -14.65 -23.95 -4.38
C PRO A 110 -16.06 -23.42 -4.14
N GLY A 111 -16.58 -22.61 -5.09
CA GLY A 111 -17.98 -22.14 -5.05
C GLY A 111 -18.19 -20.72 -4.55
N LEU A 112 -17.14 -19.94 -4.33
CA LEU A 112 -17.30 -18.52 -4.05
C LEU A 112 -17.84 -17.80 -5.30
N ALA A 113 -19.12 -17.43 -5.26
CA ALA A 113 -19.82 -16.82 -6.40
C ALA A 113 -19.56 -15.30 -6.54
N ASP A 114 -19.10 -14.66 -5.47
CA ASP A 114 -18.86 -13.21 -5.47
C ASP A 114 -17.48 -12.88 -6.05
N ALA A 115 -17.47 -12.20 -7.20
CA ALA A 115 -16.25 -11.85 -7.93
C ALA A 115 -15.36 -10.88 -7.15
N ALA A 116 -15.92 -9.98 -6.34
CA ALA A 116 -15.14 -9.04 -5.54
C ALA A 116 -14.43 -9.74 -4.38
N LEU A 117 -15.11 -10.69 -3.73
CA LEU A 117 -14.49 -11.54 -2.70
C LEU A 117 -13.42 -12.44 -3.32
N ALA A 118 -13.68 -13.05 -4.49
CA ALA A 118 -12.71 -13.88 -5.20
C ALA A 118 -11.44 -13.08 -5.57
N ALA A 119 -11.59 -11.82 -5.97
CA ALA A 119 -10.47 -10.94 -6.28
C ALA A 119 -9.60 -10.57 -5.05
N SER A 120 -10.13 -10.72 -3.84
CA SER A 120 -9.41 -10.44 -2.59
C SER A 120 -8.57 -11.62 -2.09
N VAL A 121 -8.72 -12.81 -2.66
CA VAL A 121 -8.08 -14.05 -2.18
C VAL A 121 -6.56 -13.95 -2.27
N VAL A 122 -5.89 -14.28 -1.16
CA VAL A 122 -4.44 -14.46 -1.04
C VAL A 122 -4.19 -15.87 -0.48
N ALA A 123 -4.15 -16.84 -1.36
CA ALA A 123 -3.85 -18.23 -1.00
C ALA A 123 -2.33 -18.45 -0.87
N ASP A 124 -1.56 -17.89 -1.79
CA ASP A 124 -0.10 -17.84 -1.77
C ASP A 124 0.33 -16.37 -1.83
N PRO A 125 0.85 -15.80 -0.73
CA PRO A 125 1.24 -14.40 -0.69
C PRO A 125 2.40 -14.06 -1.63
N HIS A 126 3.33 -15.00 -1.90
CA HIS A 126 4.44 -14.75 -2.82
C HIS A 126 3.97 -14.67 -4.28
N ALA A 127 3.18 -15.63 -4.72
CA ALA A 127 2.62 -15.62 -6.08
C ALA A 127 1.67 -14.42 -6.28
N THR A 128 0.86 -14.10 -5.25
CA THR A 128 -0.11 -13.03 -5.35
C THR A 128 0.55 -11.65 -5.38
N VAL A 129 1.59 -11.40 -4.59
CA VAL A 129 2.30 -10.11 -4.60
C VAL A 129 3.03 -9.89 -5.94
N GLN A 130 3.58 -10.95 -6.54
CA GLN A 130 4.18 -10.87 -7.88
C GLN A 130 3.15 -10.45 -8.94
N ALA A 131 1.97 -11.08 -8.92
CA ALA A 131 0.87 -10.74 -9.84
C ALA A 131 0.37 -9.30 -9.65
N ASP A 132 0.29 -8.82 -8.41
CA ASP A 132 -0.16 -7.47 -8.10
C ASP A 132 0.88 -6.40 -8.47
N VAL A 133 2.17 -6.67 -8.29
CA VAL A 133 3.26 -5.82 -8.78
C VAL A 133 3.22 -5.72 -10.31
N GLU A 134 3.07 -6.85 -11.01
CA GLU A 134 3.00 -6.87 -12.46
C GLU A 134 1.77 -6.12 -12.99
N ARG A 135 0.64 -6.24 -12.29
CA ARG A 135 -0.57 -5.49 -12.61
C ARG A 135 -0.36 -3.97 -12.55
N LEU A 136 0.39 -3.48 -11.56
CA LEU A 136 0.75 -2.06 -11.48
C LEU A 136 1.70 -1.67 -12.61
N LEU A 137 2.77 -2.42 -12.81
CA LEU A 137 3.80 -2.12 -13.82
C LEU A 137 3.25 -2.08 -15.25
N THR A 138 2.22 -2.89 -15.54
CA THR A 138 1.55 -2.94 -16.86
C THR A 138 0.39 -1.96 -16.99
N SER A 139 0.00 -1.28 -15.91
CA SER A 139 -1.11 -0.33 -15.95
C SER A 139 -0.76 0.90 -16.80
N PRO A 140 -1.65 1.32 -17.72
CA PRO A 140 -1.47 2.54 -18.49
C PRO A 140 -1.55 3.83 -17.64
N LEU A 141 -2.09 3.73 -16.41
CA LEU A 141 -2.24 4.86 -15.51
C LEU A 141 -1.00 5.10 -14.63
N LEU A 142 -0.09 4.12 -14.56
CA LEU A 142 1.12 4.29 -13.77
C LEU A 142 2.17 5.09 -14.56
N THR A 143 2.58 6.22 -13.99
CA THR A 143 3.67 7.03 -14.58
C THR A 143 5.01 6.28 -14.47
N PRO A 144 5.92 6.41 -15.47
CA PRO A 144 7.24 5.80 -15.43
C PRO A 144 8.16 6.36 -14.33
N LYS A 145 7.70 7.38 -13.60
CA LYS A 145 8.42 7.95 -12.45
C LYS A 145 8.09 7.27 -11.10
N VAL A 146 7.18 6.30 -11.10
CA VAL A 146 6.82 5.52 -9.90
C VAL A 146 7.41 4.13 -10.02
N SER A 147 8.27 3.76 -9.08
CA SER A 147 8.76 2.38 -8.97
C SER A 147 7.79 1.53 -8.15
N VAL A 148 7.81 0.21 -8.37
CA VAL A 148 6.96 -0.74 -7.66
C VAL A 148 7.80 -1.89 -7.15
N SER A 149 7.66 -2.22 -5.86
CA SER A 149 8.26 -3.39 -5.22
C SER A 149 7.20 -4.28 -4.58
N GLY A 150 7.55 -5.53 -4.30
CA GLY A 150 6.67 -6.51 -3.68
C GLY A 150 7.31 -7.19 -2.48
N HIS A 151 6.57 -7.27 -1.38
CA HIS A 151 7.08 -7.82 -0.11
C HIS A 151 6.08 -8.77 0.52
N VAL A 152 6.59 -9.70 1.33
CA VAL A 152 5.77 -10.62 2.13
C VAL A 152 6.14 -10.51 3.60
N TYR A 153 5.14 -10.21 4.42
CA TYR A 153 5.25 -10.17 5.87
C TYR A 153 4.84 -11.51 6.49
N ALA A 154 5.73 -12.10 7.24
CA ALA A 154 5.50 -13.35 7.94
C ALA A 154 4.88 -13.09 9.33
N ILE A 155 3.58 -13.33 9.49
CA ILE A 155 2.85 -13.12 10.76
C ILE A 155 3.50 -13.87 11.93
N ALA A 156 4.02 -15.07 11.69
CA ALA A 156 4.60 -15.89 12.76
C ALA A 156 5.93 -15.35 13.32
N THR A 157 6.65 -14.54 12.55
CA THR A 157 8.00 -14.07 12.92
C THR A 157 8.15 -12.55 12.96
N GLY A 158 7.17 -11.80 12.43
CA GLY A 158 7.26 -10.36 12.27
C GLY A 158 8.28 -9.91 11.21
N ARG A 159 8.77 -10.84 10.38
CA ARG A 159 9.78 -10.53 9.36
C ARG A 159 9.13 -10.13 8.03
N LEU A 160 9.60 -9.04 7.46
CA LEU A 160 9.32 -8.63 6.09
C LEU A 160 10.45 -9.10 5.17
N THR A 161 10.10 -9.71 4.03
CA THR A 161 11.06 -10.15 3.00
C THR A 161 10.65 -9.61 1.64
N THR A 162 11.63 -9.21 0.82
CA THR A 162 11.40 -8.80 -0.56
C THR A 162 11.13 -10.03 -1.42
N ALA A 163 10.01 -10.02 -2.13
CA ALA A 163 9.63 -11.03 -3.11
C ALA A 163 9.83 -10.54 -4.55
N VAL A 164 9.73 -9.22 -4.76
CA VAL A 164 9.97 -8.55 -6.04
C VAL A 164 10.76 -7.27 -5.76
N ASP A 165 11.95 -7.16 -6.34
CA ASP A 165 12.76 -5.95 -6.24
C ASP A 165 12.07 -4.77 -6.95
N ALA A 166 12.39 -3.55 -6.50
CA ALA A 166 11.80 -2.34 -7.06
C ALA A 166 12.11 -2.20 -8.56
N ARG A 167 11.07 -2.01 -9.36
CA ARG A 167 11.14 -1.85 -10.81
C ARG A 167 10.25 -0.69 -11.27
N TYR A 168 10.61 -0.10 -12.40
CA TYR A 168 9.81 0.90 -13.08
C TYR A 168 8.96 0.28 -14.19
N PRO A 169 7.79 0.87 -14.51
CA PRO A 169 7.06 0.52 -15.72
C PRO A 169 7.95 0.66 -16.96
N GLU A 170 7.82 -0.28 -17.90
CA GLU A 170 8.49 -0.14 -19.19
C GLU A 170 8.00 1.13 -19.90
N ARG A 171 8.93 1.94 -20.42
CA ARG A 171 8.57 3.10 -21.24
C ARG A 171 7.86 2.60 -22.49
N ARG A 172 6.60 2.94 -22.66
CA ARG A 172 5.90 2.69 -23.92
C ARG A 172 6.64 3.45 -25.02
N ARG A 173 7.17 2.72 -26.00
CA ARG A 173 7.63 3.33 -27.23
C ARG A 173 6.39 3.85 -27.96
N GLY A 174 6.24 5.19 -27.99
CA GLY A 174 5.24 5.90 -28.77
C GLY A 174 5.48 5.73 -30.26
#